data_b55cffa77702c829a115e91ce9d1d0a0
#
_entry.id   b55cffa77702c829a115e91ce9d1d0a0
#
_cell.length_a   1.000
_cell.length_b   1.000
_cell.length_c   1.000
_cell.angle_alpha   90.00
_cell.angle_beta   90.00
_cell.angle_gamma   90.00
#
_symmetry.space_group_name_H-M   'P 1'
#
loop_
_entity.id
_entity.type
_entity.pdbx_description
1 polymer ?
#
loop_
_entity_poly.entity_id
_entity_poly.type
_entity_poly.pdbx_seq_one_letter_code
_entity_poly.pdbx_strand_id
1 'polypeptide(L)'
;MAAKEIKYYSEARSKILHGVDILADAVKVTLGPKGRNVVIEKTFGSPTVTKDGVTVAKEIELEDKFLNMGAQMVKEVASKTSDVAGDGTTTATILAQSIAHEGFKLVAAGHNPMALKRGIEKAVDKAVEALKAMSKPTKDQKEIAQVGTISANNDATIGDIIAEAMNKVGKEGVITVEEAKGMETTLDVVEGMQFDRGYISPYFVTDPEKMEAVLEDAYILCHEKKISAMKDLLPILEQIAKMGKPLLIIAEDVEGEALATLVVNKLRGTLKVCAVKAPGFGDRRKAMLQDIAILTGGQVVSEDLGVKLENVSLNDLGSAKRVVVDKDNTTIVDGAGSKEAIEARVKQIRVQIEETTSDYDREKLQERLAKLVGGVAVIRVGAATETEMKEKKARVEDALNATRAAVEEGIVPGGGVALLRCQKALEDLKLDGEEKFGLDIVRRALEAPLRQIADNAGHEGSVVVEKVRAGEGPFGFNAEKEVYEDLIAAGVIDPTKVVRFALQNAASVASLLLTTEAMIAEKPKEKKESSPTPPMEDMY
;
A
#
# COMPACT_ATOMS: atom_id res chain seq x y z
N MET A 1 -24.02 -27.36 -8.18
CA MET A 1 -22.63 -27.10 -7.72
C MET A 1 -21.66 -27.82 -8.65
N ALA A 2 -20.57 -27.20 -9.04
CA ALA A 2 -19.53 -27.87 -9.84
C ALA A 2 -18.85 -28.97 -9.00
N ALA A 3 -18.50 -30.09 -9.65
CA ALA A 3 -17.76 -31.17 -8.99
C ALA A 3 -16.40 -30.65 -8.50
N LYS A 4 -15.96 -31.13 -7.34
CA LYS A 4 -14.67 -30.75 -6.75
C LYS A 4 -13.64 -31.87 -6.94
N GLU A 5 -12.39 -31.47 -7.13
CA GLU A 5 -11.21 -32.33 -7.05
C GLU A 5 -10.49 -32.01 -5.74
N ILE A 6 -10.02 -33.04 -5.04
CA ILE A 6 -9.34 -32.89 -3.75
C ILE A 6 -7.99 -33.57 -3.84
N LYS A 7 -6.95 -32.88 -3.39
CA LYS A 7 -5.60 -33.43 -3.24
C LYS A 7 -5.22 -33.41 -1.76
N TYR A 8 -4.46 -34.44 -1.35
CA TYR A 8 -4.10 -34.64 0.04
C TYR A 8 -2.60 -34.87 0.21
N TYR A 9 -2.14 -34.72 1.44
CA TYR A 9 -0.78 -35.08 1.89
C TYR A 9 0.33 -34.52 1.00
N SER A 10 1.25 -35.39 0.59
CA SER A 10 2.43 -35.02 -0.19
C SER A 10 2.09 -34.40 -1.56
N GLU A 11 1.00 -34.86 -2.20
CA GLU A 11 0.57 -34.29 -3.48
C GLU A 11 0.11 -32.84 -3.33
N ALA A 12 -0.69 -32.54 -2.30
CA ALA A 12 -1.12 -31.18 -2.01
C ALA A 12 0.07 -30.28 -1.70
N ARG A 13 0.97 -30.73 -0.83
CA ARG A 13 2.18 -29.96 -0.45
C ARG A 13 3.10 -29.68 -1.63
N SER A 14 3.32 -30.68 -2.50
CA SER A 14 4.14 -30.51 -3.70
C SER A 14 3.55 -29.46 -4.65
N LYS A 15 2.23 -29.48 -4.86
CA LYS A 15 1.54 -28.48 -5.68
C LYS A 15 1.62 -27.08 -5.08
N ILE A 16 1.39 -26.94 -3.78
CA ILE A 16 1.54 -25.67 -3.08
C ILE A 16 2.94 -25.10 -3.28
N LEU A 17 3.98 -25.89 -2.96
CA LEU A 17 5.36 -25.43 -3.01
C LEU A 17 5.78 -25.03 -4.43
N HIS A 18 5.38 -25.81 -5.43
CA HIS A 18 5.68 -25.47 -6.82
C HIS A 18 4.98 -24.16 -7.29
N GLY A 19 3.74 -23.94 -6.84
CA GLY A 19 3.06 -22.65 -7.10
C GLY A 19 3.74 -21.47 -6.41
N VAL A 20 4.21 -21.65 -5.17
CA VAL A 20 5.04 -20.68 -4.44
C VAL A 20 6.31 -20.35 -5.22
N ASP A 21 7.00 -21.37 -5.74
CA ASP A 21 8.25 -21.20 -6.48
C ASP A 21 8.05 -20.42 -7.79
N ILE A 22 7.04 -20.77 -8.56
CA ILE A 22 6.77 -20.10 -9.84
C ILE A 22 6.60 -18.60 -9.62
N LEU A 23 5.82 -18.19 -8.61
CA LEU A 23 5.61 -16.77 -8.32
C LEU A 23 6.88 -16.13 -7.74
N ALA A 24 7.48 -16.74 -6.72
CA ALA A 24 8.64 -16.17 -6.04
C ALA A 24 9.85 -16.04 -6.97
N ASP A 25 10.06 -17.01 -7.87
CA ASP A 25 11.17 -16.98 -8.83
C ASP A 25 11.01 -15.85 -9.87
N ALA A 26 9.79 -15.54 -10.26
CA ALA A 26 9.51 -14.40 -11.13
C ALA A 26 9.71 -13.04 -10.42
N VAL A 27 9.38 -12.98 -9.12
CA VAL A 27 9.50 -11.74 -8.33
C VAL A 27 10.93 -11.48 -7.87
N LYS A 28 11.66 -12.50 -7.39
CA LYS A 28 12.99 -12.34 -6.74
C LYS A 28 14.09 -11.76 -7.65
N VAL A 29 13.92 -11.86 -8.98
CA VAL A 29 14.89 -11.29 -9.95
C VAL A 29 14.93 -9.77 -9.90
N THR A 30 13.92 -9.12 -9.32
CA THR A 30 13.82 -7.66 -9.22
C THR A 30 14.56 -7.10 -7.99
N LEU A 31 14.98 -7.95 -7.03
CA LEU A 31 15.52 -7.51 -5.74
C LEU A 31 16.91 -6.87 -5.87
N GLY A 32 17.06 -5.74 -5.19
CA GLY A 32 18.33 -5.05 -5.00
C GLY A 32 18.76 -4.16 -6.18
N PRO A 33 19.88 -3.44 -6.05
CA PRO A 33 20.33 -2.45 -7.04
C PRO A 33 20.65 -3.06 -8.40
N LYS A 34 21.11 -4.31 -8.44
CA LYS A 34 21.38 -5.09 -9.66
C LYS A 34 20.16 -5.95 -10.09
N GLY A 35 19.01 -5.77 -9.45
CA GLY A 35 17.75 -6.42 -9.84
C GLY A 35 17.36 -6.05 -11.27
N ARG A 36 16.62 -6.95 -11.94
CA ARG A 36 16.27 -6.83 -13.35
C ARG A 36 14.79 -6.56 -13.53
N ASN A 37 14.43 -5.98 -14.67
CA ASN A 37 13.05 -5.75 -15.05
C ASN A 37 12.36 -7.06 -15.42
N VAL A 38 11.07 -7.13 -15.13
CA VAL A 38 10.14 -8.14 -15.64
C VAL A 38 9.24 -7.48 -16.68
N VAL A 39 9.01 -8.17 -17.80
CA VAL A 39 8.10 -7.72 -18.87
C VAL A 39 6.79 -8.48 -18.74
N ILE A 40 5.70 -7.74 -18.67
CA ILE A 40 4.35 -8.27 -18.47
C ILE A 40 3.51 -7.98 -19.73
N GLU A 41 2.92 -9.01 -20.30
CA GLU A 41 1.97 -8.87 -21.42
C GLU A 41 0.71 -8.13 -20.95
N LYS A 42 0.20 -7.25 -21.79
CA LYS A 42 -1.13 -6.64 -21.62
C LYS A 42 -2.05 -7.06 -22.76
N THR A 43 -3.30 -7.34 -22.42
CA THR A 43 -4.32 -7.72 -23.42
C THR A 43 -4.52 -6.64 -24.47
N PHE A 44 -4.34 -5.36 -24.09
CA PHE A 44 -4.41 -4.20 -24.96
C PHE A 44 -3.28 -3.23 -24.62
N GLY A 45 -2.63 -2.66 -25.64
CA GLY A 45 -1.53 -1.70 -25.47
C GLY A 45 -0.15 -2.34 -25.46
N SER A 46 0.84 -1.57 -25.03
CA SER A 46 2.23 -2.03 -24.92
C SER A 46 2.46 -2.87 -23.66
N PRO A 47 3.38 -3.85 -23.69
CA PRO A 47 3.79 -4.58 -22.49
C PRO A 47 4.25 -3.62 -21.38
N THR A 48 3.96 -3.99 -20.13
CA THR A 48 4.45 -3.27 -18.96
C THR A 48 5.84 -3.79 -18.60
N VAL A 49 6.78 -2.88 -18.36
CA VAL A 49 8.13 -3.20 -17.88
C VAL A 49 8.24 -2.65 -16.45
N THR A 50 8.56 -3.50 -15.49
CA THR A 50 8.59 -3.10 -14.08
C THR A 50 9.68 -3.85 -13.30
N LYS A 51 10.14 -3.23 -12.20
CA LYS A 51 10.92 -3.86 -11.13
C LYS A 51 10.12 -4.03 -9.84
N ASP A 52 8.90 -3.48 -9.78
CA ASP A 52 8.06 -3.59 -8.59
C ASP A 52 7.57 -5.03 -8.40
N GLY A 53 7.91 -5.60 -7.24
CA GLY A 53 7.58 -6.99 -6.91
C GLY A 53 6.08 -7.25 -6.74
N VAL A 54 5.30 -6.29 -6.23
CA VAL A 54 3.85 -6.47 -6.07
C VAL A 54 3.14 -6.45 -7.42
N THR A 55 3.55 -5.60 -8.34
CA THR A 55 3.02 -5.56 -9.70
C THR A 55 3.28 -6.88 -10.43
N VAL A 56 4.51 -7.42 -10.33
CA VAL A 56 4.83 -8.73 -10.91
C VAL A 56 3.97 -9.82 -10.27
N ALA A 57 3.87 -9.84 -8.93
CA ALA A 57 3.09 -10.86 -8.22
C ALA A 57 1.60 -10.83 -8.59
N LYS A 58 1.01 -9.64 -8.76
CA LYS A 58 -0.41 -9.47 -9.08
C LYS A 58 -0.78 -10.03 -10.46
N GLU A 59 0.13 -9.99 -11.43
CA GLU A 59 -0.13 -10.46 -12.80
C GLU A 59 0.04 -11.98 -12.96
N ILE A 60 0.62 -12.68 -11.96
CA ILE A 60 0.81 -14.13 -12.06
C ILE A 60 -0.49 -14.86 -11.72
N GLU A 61 -1.01 -15.57 -12.71
CA GLU A 61 -2.13 -16.50 -12.61
C GLU A 61 -1.79 -17.79 -13.36
N LEU A 62 -1.96 -18.94 -12.70
CA LEU A 62 -1.57 -20.23 -13.24
C LEU A 62 -2.79 -21.03 -13.68
N GLU A 63 -2.68 -21.72 -14.82
CA GLU A 63 -3.76 -22.54 -15.37
C GLU A 63 -4.13 -23.72 -14.46
N ASP A 64 -3.14 -24.38 -13.86
CA ASP A 64 -3.38 -25.43 -12.86
C ASP A 64 -3.87 -24.79 -11.55
N LYS A 65 -5.14 -25.04 -11.21
CA LYS A 65 -5.79 -24.47 -10.03
C LYS A 65 -5.09 -24.77 -8.71
N PHE A 66 -4.44 -25.93 -8.59
CA PHE A 66 -3.71 -26.31 -7.38
C PHE A 66 -2.37 -25.59 -7.27
N LEU A 67 -1.64 -25.44 -8.38
CA LEU A 67 -0.45 -24.57 -8.43
C LEU A 67 -0.84 -23.12 -8.15
N ASN A 68 -1.94 -22.66 -8.75
CA ASN A 68 -2.41 -21.30 -8.58
C ASN A 68 -2.75 -20.97 -7.11
N MET A 69 -3.31 -21.91 -6.33
CA MET A 69 -3.54 -21.69 -4.91
C MET A 69 -2.23 -21.38 -4.15
N GLY A 70 -1.13 -22.09 -4.43
CA GLY A 70 0.18 -21.80 -3.85
C GLY A 70 0.69 -20.43 -4.24
N ALA A 71 0.60 -20.08 -5.51
CA ALA A 71 0.96 -18.76 -6.02
C ALA A 71 0.12 -17.64 -5.37
N GLN A 72 -1.20 -17.81 -5.29
CA GLN A 72 -2.11 -16.81 -4.70
C GLN A 72 -1.81 -16.56 -3.21
N MET A 73 -1.40 -17.57 -2.44
CA MET A 73 -1.00 -17.39 -1.04
C MET A 73 0.24 -16.49 -0.90
N VAL A 74 1.23 -16.62 -1.78
CA VAL A 74 2.41 -15.74 -1.76
C VAL A 74 2.09 -14.37 -2.37
N LYS A 75 1.18 -14.29 -3.34
CA LYS A 75 0.64 -13.02 -3.83
C LYS A 75 0.00 -12.21 -2.71
N GLU A 76 -0.72 -12.86 -1.78
CA GLU A 76 -1.29 -12.22 -0.60
C GLU A 76 -0.20 -11.65 0.33
N VAL A 77 0.96 -12.33 0.48
CA VAL A 77 2.11 -11.79 1.23
C VAL A 77 2.60 -10.47 0.65
N ALA A 78 2.81 -10.43 -0.67
CA ALA A 78 3.27 -9.23 -1.37
C ALA A 78 2.24 -8.10 -1.24
N SER A 79 0.96 -8.39 -1.49
CA SER A 79 -0.13 -7.40 -1.42
C SER A 79 -0.28 -6.81 -0.02
N LYS A 80 -0.33 -7.64 1.04
CA LYS A 80 -0.42 -7.16 2.43
C LYS A 80 0.79 -6.34 2.86
N THR A 81 1.97 -6.70 2.39
CA THR A 81 3.18 -5.94 2.71
C THR A 81 3.14 -4.57 2.04
N SER A 82 2.70 -4.50 0.79
CA SER A 82 2.45 -3.24 0.09
C SER A 82 1.42 -2.38 0.82
N ASP A 83 0.27 -2.95 1.22
CA ASP A 83 -0.83 -2.22 1.86
C ASP A 83 -0.42 -1.56 3.19
N VAL A 84 0.47 -2.19 3.97
CA VAL A 84 0.81 -1.73 5.33
C VAL A 84 2.11 -0.94 5.38
N ALA A 85 3.10 -1.35 4.59
CA ALA A 85 4.44 -0.77 4.61
C ALA A 85 4.78 0.00 3.31
N GLY A 86 4.03 -0.22 2.25
CA GLY A 86 4.18 0.43 0.94
C GLY A 86 5.41 0.01 0.15
N ASP A 87 6.27 -0.85 0.73
CA ASP A 87 7.51 -1.36 0.13
C ASP A 87 7.85 -2.74 0.75
N GLY A 88 8.96 -3.37 0.31
CA GLY A 88 9.46 -4.65 0.85
C GLY A 88 8.73 -5.90 0.33
N THR A 89 7.93 -5.78 -0.70
CA THR A 89 7.10 -6.84 -1.28
C THR A 89 7.94 -8.01 -1.80
N THR A 90 9.05 -7.73 -2.48
CA THR A 90 10.00 -8.73 -2.97
C THR A 90 10.70 -9.44 -1.82
N THR A 91 11.14 -8.72 -0.79
CA THR A 91 11.75 -9.30 0.41
C THR A 91 10.78 -10.24 1.14
N ALA A 92 9.52 -9.82 1.29
CA ALA A 92 8.48 -10.64 1.90
C ALA A 92 8.22 -11.94 1.12
N THR A 93 8.18 -11.86 -0.21
CA THR A 93 8.00 -13.00 -1.11
C THR A 93 9.15 -14.01 -0.96
N ILE A 94 10.40 -13.55 -0.93
CA ILE A 94 11.59 -14.40 -0.75
C ILE A 94 11.61 -15.06 0.62
N LEU A 95 11.26 -14.32 1.67
CA LEU A 95 11.15 -14.87 3.03
C LEU A 95 10.07 -15.94 3.10
N ALA A 96 8.89 -15.73 2.49
CA ALA A 96 7.80 -16.70 2.46
C ALA A 96 8.23 -17.99 1.72
N GLN A 97 8.87 -17.85 0.57
CA GLN A 97 9.43 -18.99 -0.18
C GLN A 97 10.43 -19.76 0.69
N SER A 98 11.38 -19.09 1.31
CA SER A 98 12.42 -19.70 2.12
C SER A 98 11.85 -20.44 3.34
N ILE A 99 10.90 -19.82 4.07
CA ILE A 99 10.22 -20.45 5.21
C ILE A 99 9.43 -21.69 4.75
N ALA A 100 8.70 -21.59 3.63
CA ALA A 100 7.95 -22.69 3.08
C ALA A 100 8.87 -23.86 2.69
N HIS A 101 9.97 -23.60 1.99
CA HIS A 101 10.93 -24.64 1.60
C HIS A 101 11.55 -25.37 2.80
N GLU A 102 12.08 -24.64 3.77
CA GLU A 102 12.69 -25.23 4.94
C GLU A 102 11.64 -25.98 5.79
N GLY A 103 10.44 -25.41 5.92
CA GLY A 103 9.36 -26.03 6.68
C GLY A 103 8.83 -27.30 6.03
N PHE A 104 8.56 -27.32 4.73
CA PHE A 104 8.07 -28.54 4.06
C PHE A 104 9.07 -29.69 4.07
N LYS A 105 10.38 -29.42 4.07
CA LYS A 105 11.40 -30.46 4.28
C LYS A 105 11.19 -31.18 5.62
N LEU A 106 10.92 -30.42 6.68
CA LEU A 106 10.72 -30.97 8.03
C LEU A 106 9.35 -31.66 8.16
N VAL A 107 8.30 -31.12 7.55
CA VAL A 107 6.98 -31.79 7.50
C VAL A 107 7.07 -33.11 6.74
N ALA A 108 7.81 -33.16 5.63
CA ALA A 108 8.07 -34.42 4.89
C ALA A 108 8.90 -35.40 5.69
N ALA A 109 9.77 -34.93 6.58
CA ALA A 109 10.53 -35.79 7.52
C ALA A 109 9.71 -36.29 8.72
N GLY A 110 8.42 -35.89 8.82
CA GLY A 110 7.49 -36.35 9.84
C GLY A 110 7.36 -35.49 11.08
N HIS A 111 7.94 -34.27 11.08
CA HIS A 111 7.76 -33.33 12.19
C HIS A 111 6.34 -32.74 12.21
N ASN A 112 5.83 -32.43 13.40
CA ASN A 112 4.49 -31.92 13.61
C ASN A 112 4.39 -30.45 13.08
N PRO A 113 3.58 -30.19 12.02
CA PRO A 113 3.45 -28.86 11.44
C PRO A 113 2.98 -27.77 12.43
N MET A 114 2.13 -28.14 13.39
CA MET A 114 1.62 -27.20 14.40
C MET A 114 2.71 -26.81 15.43
N ALA A 115 3.65 -27.73 15.74
CA ALA A 115 4.79 -27.39 16.57
C ALA A 115 5.79 -26.50 15.82
N LEU A 116 6.05 -26.81 14.54
CA LEU A 116 6.86 -25.95 13.66
C LEU A 116 6.30 -24.53 13.58
N LYS A 117 4.98 -24.40 13.36
CA LYS A 117 4.28 -23.10 13.33
C LYS A 117 4.51 -22.30 14.60
N ARG A 118 4.27 -22.89 15.79
CA ARG A 118 4.52 -22.19 17.07
C ARG A 118 5.98 -21.78 17.25
N GLY A 119 6.91 -22.61 16.79
CA GLY A 119 8.34 -22.27 16.80
C GLY A 119 8.68 -21.11 15.88
N ILE A 120 8.09 -21.08 14.67
CA ILE A 120 8.22 -19.96 13.71
C ILE A 120 7.68 -18.66 14.33
N GLU A 121 6.47 -18.68 14.90
CA GLU A 121 5.84 -17.51 15.53
C GLU A 121 6.74 -16.91 16.61
N LYS A 122 7.22 -17.75 17.56
CA LYS A 122 8.13 -17.28 18.63
C LYS A 122 9.46 -16.75 18.10
N ALA A 123 10.01 -17.37 17.07
CA ALA A 123 11.27 -16.91 16.46
C ALA A 123 11.09 -15.56 15.73
N VAL A 124 9.95 -15.37 15.04
CA VAL A 124 9.62 -14.11 14.36
C VAL A 124 9.42 -12.99 15.39
N ASP A 125 8.69 -13.24 16.46
CA ASP A 125 8.50 -12.25 17.53
C ASP A 125 9.85 -11.81 18.11
N LYS A 126 10.75 -12.75 18.35
CA LYS A 126 12.10 -12.46 18.84
C LYS A 126 12.95 -11.69 17.83
N ALA A 127 12.86 -12.02 16.54
CA ALA A 127 13.54 -11.28 15.48
C ALA A 127 12.98 -9.85 15.35
N VAL A 128 11.67 -9.66 15.50
CA VAL A 128 11.03 -8.34 15.48
C VAL A 128 11.48 -7.48 16.69
N GLU A 129 11.61 -8.07 17.88
CA GLU A 129 12.20 -7.37 19.04
C GLU A 129 13.63 -6.89 18.73
N ALA A 130 14.45 -7.75 18.11
CA ALA A 130 15.81 -7.41 17.74
C ALA A 130 15.88 -6.32 16.66
N LEU A 131 15.00 -6.34 15.64
CA LEU A 131 14.86 -5.29 14.64
C LEU A 131 14.52 -3.94 15.28
N LYS A 132 13.54 -3.91 16.19
CA LYS A 132 13.15 -2.70 16.91
C LYS A 132 14.29 -2.16 17.78
N ALA A 133 15.04 -3.04 18.46
CA ALA A 133 16.20 -2.65 19.28
C ALA A 133 17.36 -2.10 18.43
N MET A 134 17.50 -2.54 17.19
CA MET A 134 18.52 -2.10 16.23
C MET A 134 18.13 -0.79 15.55
N SER A 135 16.83 -0.47 15.51
CA SER A 135 16.29 0.69 14.80
C SER A 135 16.86 1.99 15.35
N LYS A 136 17.21 2.88 14.42
CA LYS A 136 17.61 4.26 14.71
C LYS A 136 16.55 5.21 14.18
N PRO A 137 16.04 6.17 14.96
CA PRO A 137 15.09 7.16 14.46
C PRO A 137 15.77 8.04 13.41
N THR A 138 15.04 8.36 12.33
CA THR A 138 15.49 9.33 11.32
C THR A 138 15.54 10.73 11.92
N LYS A 139 16.70 11.39 11.85
CA LYS A 139 16.95 12.65 12.54
C LYS A 139 16.94 13.85 11.61
N ASP A 140 17.42 13.69 10.39
CA ASP A 140 17.63 14.80 9.46
C ASP A 140 17.10 14.51 8.05
N GLN A 141 17.04 15.58 7.27
CA GLN A 141 16.57 15.56 5.89
C GLN A 141 17.46 14.69 4.99
N LYS A 142 18.75 14.55 5.33
CA LYS A 142 19.68 13.74 4.55
C LYS A 142 19.36 12.24 4.67
N GLU A 143 19.06 11.75 5.89
CA GLU A 143 18.65 10.36 6.09
C GLU A 143 17.32 10.07 5.37
N ILE A 144 16.38 11.02 5.38
CA ILE A 144 15.12 10.92 4.65
C ILE A 144 15.38 10.81 3.14
N ALA A 145 16.25 11.67 2.57
CA ALA A 145 16.63 11.61 1.17
C ALA A 145 17.33 10.28 0.81
N GLN A 146 18.17 9.75 1.69
CA GLN A 146 18.82 8.46 1.48
C GLN A 146 17.83 7.30 1.42
N VAL A 147 16.84 7.24 2.32
CA VAL A 147 15.77 6.23 2.25
C VAL A 147 15.03 6.32 0.93
N GLY A 148 14.60 7.54 0.55
CA GLY A 148 13.91 7.76 -0.73
C GLY A 148 14.76 7.36 -1.93
N THR A 149 16.06 7.65 -1.91
CA THR A 149 17.01 7.27 -2.97
C THR A 149 17.12 5.75 -3.11
N ILE A 150 17.30 5.02 -1.99
CA ILE A 150 17.44 3.55 -2.01
C ILE A 150 16.16 2.90 -2.54
N SER A 151 15.00 3.29 -2.02
CA SER A 151 13.71 2.75 -2.47
C SER A 151 13.39 3.13 -3.93
N ALA A 152 13.92 4.26 -4.40
CA ALA A 152 13.83 4.69 -5.81
C ALA A 152 14.90 4.05 -6.73
N ASN A 153 15.46 2.90 -6.40
CA ASN A 153 16.53 2.24 -7.17
C ASN A 153 17.77 3.13 -7.39
N ASN A 154 18.22 3.82 -6.34
CA ASN A 154 19.35 4.75 -6.31
C ASN A 154 19.18 6.03 -7.15
N ASP A 155 17.94 6.43 -7.42
CA ASP A 155 17.65 7.73 -8.02
C ASP A 155 17.66 8.84 -6.95
N ALA A 156 18.78 9.53 -6.81
CA ALA A 156 18.95 10.61 -5.84
C ALA A 156 17.97 11.77 -6.08
N THR A 157 17.57 12.03 -7.34
CA THR A 157 16.64 13.09 -7.68
C THR A 157 15.27 12.85 -7.02
N ILE A 158 14.81 11.59 -7.01
CA ILE A 158 13.56 11.20 -6.36
C ILE A 158 13.70 11.34 -4.84
N GLY A 159 14.82 10.87 -4.26
CA GLY A 159 15.06 10.99 -2.82
C GLY A 159 15.06 12.46 -2.35
N ASP A 160 15.71 13.34 -3.07
CA ASP A 160 15.80 14.78 -2.74
C ASP A 160 14.43 15.46 -2.83
N ILE A 161 13.65 15.19 -3.89
CA ILE A 161 12.28 15.75 -4.04
C ILE A 161 11.38 15.30 -2.90
N ILE A 162 11.43 14.03 -2.48
CA ILE A 162 10.63 13.52 -1.37
C ILE A 162 11.03 14.18 -0.05
N ALA A 163 12.34 14.30 0.21
CA ALA A 163 12.84 14.97 1.40
C ALA A 163 12.45 16.46 1.43
N GLU A 164 12.51 17.14 0.29
CA GLU A 164 12.03 18.53 0.17
C GLU A 164 10.52 18.63 0.41
N ALA A 165 9.72 17.72 -0.17
CA ALA A 165 8.29 17.66 0.04
C ALA A 165 7.95 17.49 1.54
N MET A 166 8.58 16.52 2.20
CA MET A 166 8.38 16.29 3.65
C MET A 166 8.82 17.48 4.51
N ASN A 167 9.86 18.19 4.10
CA ASN A 167 10.27 19.40 4.82
C ASN A 167 9.26 20.54 4.69
N LYS A 168 8.63 20.69 3.51
CA LYS A 168 7.63 21.74 3.25
C LYS A 168 6.30 21.51 3.98
N VAL A 169 5.80 20.26 3.98
CA VAL A 169 4.49 19.94 4.59
C VAL A 169 4.60 19.38 6.01
N GLY A 170 5.81 19.06 6.48
CA GLY A 170 6.06 18.46 7.78
C GLY A 170 5.87 16.94 7.80
N LYS A 171 6.17 16.31 8.94
CA LYS A 171 6.13 14.84 9.09
C LYS A 171 4.73 14.25 8.93
N GLU A 172 3.72 14.98 9.35
CA GLU A 172 2.29 14.60 9.27
C GLU A 172 1.64 15.14 7.98
N GLY A 173 2.41 15.82 7.13
CA GLY A 173 1.92 16.45 5.92
C GLY A 173 1.58 15.45 4.82
N VAL A 174 0.64 15.82 3.97
CA VAL A 174 0.18 14.99 2.86
C VAL A 174 1.04 15.23 1.63
N ILE A 175 1.52 14.16 1.03
CA ILE A 175 2.26 14.20 -0.22
C ILE A 175 1.54 13.29 -1.21
N THR A 176 1.20 13.81 -2.38
CA THR A 176 0.57 13.07 -3.48
C THR A 176 1.50 13.02 -4.69
N VAL A 177 1.35 11.99 -5.50
CA VAL A 177 2.13 11.80 -6.73
C VAL A 177 1.19 11.81 -7.92
N GLU A 178 1.44 12.73 -8.86
CA GLU A 178 0.63 12.93 -10.05
C GLU A 178 1.48 12.81 -11.33
N GLU A 179 0.82 12.63 -12.45
CA GLU A 179 1.44 12.67 -13.76
C GLU A 179 1.59 14.12 -14.23
N ALA A 180 2.80 14.50 -14.65
CA ALA A 180 3.01 15.80 -15.27
C ALA A 180 2.60 15.77 -16.75
N LYS A 181 2.23 16.92 -17.29
CA LYS A 181 2.02 17.09 -18.75
C LYS A 181 3.34 17.27 -19.51
N GLY A 182 4.43 17.49 -18.81
CA GLY A 182 5.77 17.75 -19.36
C GLY A 182 6.76 16.65 -19.04
N MET A 183 8.01 16.86 -19.44
CA MET A 183 9.11 15.90 -19.23
C MET A 183 9.79 16.05 -17.86
N GLU A 184 9.61 17.18 -17.20
CA GLU A 184 10.27 17.48 -15.92
C GLU A 184 9.42 17.06 -14.73
N THR A 185 10.07 16.52 -13.70
CA THR A 185 9.44 16.24 -12.41
C THR A 185 9.49 17.49 -11.55
N THR A 186 8.35 17.95 -11.01
CA THR A 186 8.22 19.17 -10.22
C THR A 186 7.56 18.89 -8.87
N LEU A 187 7.83 19.76 -7.90
CA LEU A 187 7.23 19.75 -6.58
C LEU A 187 6.49 21.06 -6.35
N ASP A 188 5.18 20.97 -6.17
CA ASP A 188 4.33 22.10 -5.79
C ASP A 188 3.69 21.86 -4.41
N VAL A 189 3.44 22.93 -3.66
CA VAL A 189 2.62 22.86 -2.44
C VAL A 189 1.35 23.66 -2.69
N VAL A 190 0.23 22.99 -2.51
CA VAL A 190 -1.10 23.54 -2.76
C VAL A 190 -1.98 23.46 -1.52
N GLU A 191 -3.03 24.28 -1.49
CA GLU A 191 -4.04 24.21 -0.44
C GLU A 191 -4.76 22.84 -0.50
N GLY A 192 -4.82 22.16 0.63
CA GLY A 192 -5.44 20.83 0.67
C GLY A 192 -5.36 20.19 2.05
N MET A 193 -6.05 19.08 2.21
CA MET A 193 -5.99 18.29 3.44
C MET A 193 -6.34 16.83 3.20
N GLN A 194 -5.92 15.99 4.14
CA GLN A 194 -6.35 14.59 4.23
C GLN A 194 -7.07 14.32 5.55
N PHE A 195 -8.07 13.47 5.52
CA PHE A 195 -8.72 12.96 6.72
C PHE A 195 -9.00 11.46 6.61
N ASP A 196 -9.06 10.80 7.76
CA ASP A 196 -9.16 9.36 7.95
C ASP A 196 -10.60 8.84 7.79
N ARG A 197 -11.16 8.97 6.59
CA ARG A 197 -12.44 8.37 6.14
C ARG A 197 -12.34 8.03 4.67
N GLY A 198 -12.51 6.77 4.35
CA GLY A 198 -12.57 6.28 2.98
C GLY A 198 -13.99 6.24 2.42
N TYR A 199 -14.13 5.68 1.22
CA TYR A 199 -15.42 5.57 0.55
C TYR A 199 -16.38 4.64 1.33
N ILE A 200 -17.66 5.00 1.36
CA ILE A 200 -18.72 4.20 2.02
C ILE A 200 -18.96 2.89 1.27
N SER A 201 -18.70 2.86 -0.03
CA SER A 201 -18.92 1.68 -0.86
C SER A 201 -17.78 1.50 -1.87
N PRO A 202 -17.20 0.29 -2.03
CA PRO A 202 -16.16 0.02 -3.03
C PRO A 202 -16.67 0.21 -4.47
N TYR A 203 -17.96 0.26 -4.70
CA TYR A 203 -18.54 0.57 -6.01
C TYR A 203 -18.28 2.01 -6.48
N PHE A 204 -17.81 2.90 -5.61
CA PHE A 204 -17.37 4.25 -6.00
C PHE A 204 -15.98 4.27 -6.63
N VAL A 205 -15.19 3.23 -6.51
CA VAL A 205 -13.84 3.10 -7.08
C VAL A 205 -13.83 3.41 -8.58
N THR A 206 -12.89 4.23 -9.02
CA THR A 206 -12.66 4.60 -10.42
C THR A 206 -11.37 4.01 -10.97
N ASP A 207 -10.40 3.74 -10.09
CA ASP A 207 -9.14 3.06 -10.37
C ASP A 207 -9.10 1.71 -9.63
N PRO A 208 -9.45 0.60 -10.30
CA PRO A 208 -9.47 -0.71 -9.66
C PRO A 208 -8.08 -1.25 -9.28
N GLU A 209 -7.02 -0.78 -9.93
CA GLU A 209 -5.65 -1.25 -9.64
C GLU A 209 -5.20 -0.74 -8.26
N LYS A 210 -5.52 0.51 -7.94
CA LYS A 210 -5.22 1.16 -6.66
C LYS A 210 -6.36 1.08 -5.65
N MET A 211 -7.53 0.61 -6.05
CA MET A 211 -8.76 0.64 -5.25
C MET A 211 -9.10 2.06 -4.76
N GLU A 212 -8.95 3.05 -5.64
CA GLU A 212 -9.19 4.47 -5.37
C GLU A 212 -10.35 5.03 -6.19
N ALA A 213 -11.07 5.98 -5.61
CA ALA A 213 -12.00 6.84 -6.34
C ALA A 213 -11.32 8.20 -6.55
N VAL A 214 -10.96 8.49 -7.81
CA VAL A 214 -10.34 9.75 -8.22
C VAL A 214 -11.37 10.63 -8.91
N LEU A 215 -11.55 11.85 -8.41
CA LEU A 215 -12.49 12.85 -8.91
C LEU A 215 -11.71 14.12 -9.29
N GLU A 216 -11.69 14.46 -10.58
CA GLU A 216 -11.01 15.65 -11.11
C GLU A 216 -11.99 16.81 -11.27
N ASP A 217 -11.59 18.05 -10.86
CA ASP A 217 -12.45 19.23 -10.83
C ASP A 217 -13.79 18.99 -10.12
N ALA A 218 -13.72 18.41 -8.92
CA ALA A 218 -14.89 17.93 -8.19
C ALA A 218 -15.59 19.04 -7.40
N TYR A 219 -16.92 18.97 -7.36
CA TYR A 219 -17.71 19.65 -6.36
C TYR A 219 -17.74 18.86 -5.04
N ILE A 220 -17.88 19.56 -3.92
CA ILE A 220 -17.84 18.96 -2.58
C ILE A 220 -19.05 19.43 -1.78
N LEU A 221 -19.89 18.48 -1.38
CA LEU A 221 -21.03 18.71 -0.50
C LEU A 221 -20.65 18.31 0.92
N CYS A 222 -20.64 19.26 1.85
CA CYS A 222 -20.44 19.02 3.27
C CYS A 222 -21.79 19.07 3.99
N HIS A 223 -22.27 17.93 4.52
CA HIS A 223 -23.56 17.83 5.23
C HIS A 223 -23.38 17.29 6.65
N GLU A 224 -24.04 17.92 7.61
CA GLU A 224 -23.84 17.59 9.03
C GLU A 224 -24.51 16.27 9.43
N LYS A 225 -25.68 15.95 8.86
CA LYS A 225 -26.53 14.80 9.24
C LYS A 225 -26.34 13.62 8.29
N LYS A 226 -27.04 12.52 8.62
CA LYS A 226 -27.17 11.36 7.74
C LYS A 226 -28.03 11.66 6.53
N ILE A 227 -27.70 11.05 5.41
CA ILE A 227 -28.47 11.12 4.16
C ILE A 227 -28.99 9.71 3.85
N SER A 228 -30.30 9.51 4.04
CA SER A 228 -30.95 8.21 3.79
C SER A 228 -31.96 8.31 2.65
N ALA A 229 -32.64 9.45 2.50
CA ALA A 229 -33.65 9.68 1.47
C ALA A 229 -33.04 10.31 0.21
N MET A 230 -33.30 9.72 -0.95
CA MET A 230 -32.83 10.24 -2.22
C MET A 230 -33.45 11.57 -2.59
N LYS A 231 -34.69 11.82 -2.19
CA LYS A 231 -35.47 13.03 -2.50
C LYS A 231 -34.73 14.31 -2.15
N ASP A 232 -34.01 14.32 -1.02
CA ASP A 232 -33.34 15.53 -0.52
C ASP A 232 -32.09 15.86 -1.33
N LEU A 233 -31.45 14.87 -1.95
CA LEU A 233 -30.28 15.05 -2.83
C LEU A 233 -30.65 15.33 -4.30
N LEU A 234 -31.87 15.00 -4.71
CA LEU A 234 -32.24 15.00 -6.13
C LEU A 234 -31.99 16.35 -6.83
N PRO A 235 -32.34 17.51 -6.23
CA PRO A 235 -32.15 18.80 -6.90
C PRO A 235 -30.68 19.12 -7.22
N ILE A 236 -29.77 18.80 -6.31
CA ILE A 236 -28.34 19.05 -6.53
C ILE A 236 -27.73 18.04 -7.49
N LEU A 237 -28.14 16.77 -7.42
CA LEU A 237 -27.64 15.72 -8.30
C LEU A 237 -28.04 15.96 -9.76
N GLU A 238 -29.24 16.46 -10.02
CA GLU A 238 -29.67 16.85 -11.37
C GLU A 238 -28.81 17.97 -11.98
N GLN A 239 -28.45 18.96 -11.14
CA GLN A 239 -27.57 20.05 -11.57
C GLN A 239 -26.18 19.53 -11.90
N ILE A 240 -25.59 18.71 -11.02
CA ILE A 240 -24.27 18.09 -11.19
C ILE A 240 -24.25 17.17 -12.43
N ALA A 241 -25.28 16.35 -12.63
CA ALA A 241 -25.41 15.47 -13.78
C ALA A 241 -25.45 16.26 -15.10
N LYS A 242 -26.20 17.36 -15.17
CA LYS A 242 -26.25 18.24 -16.35
C LYS A 242 -24.90 18.87 -16.68
N MET A 243 -24.09 19.17 -15.65
CA MET A 243 -22.74 19.72 -15.85
C MET A 243 -21.68 18.65 -16.18
N GLY A 244 -21.98 17.37 -15.96
CA GLY A 244 -21.02 16.28 -16.14
C GLY A 244 -19.82 16.31 -15.20
N LYS A 245 -19.89 17.10 -14.11
CA LYS A 245 -18.83 17.26 -13.12
C LYS A 245 -18.93 16.19 -12.03
N PRO A 246 -17.80 15.80 -11.43
CA PRO A 246 -17.80 14.90 -10.26
C PRO A 246 -18.32 15.58 -9.00
N LEU A 247 -18.88 14.77 -8.10
CA LEU A 247 -19.35 15.21 -6.78
C LEU A 247 -18.79 14.30 -5.69
N LEU A 248 -18.13 14.89 -4.70
CA LEU A 248 -17.85 14.26 -3.42
C LEU A 248 -18.94 14.63 -2.42
N ILE A 249 -19.53 13.65 -1.77
CA ILE A 249 -20.49 13.86 -0.67
C ILE A 249 -19.81 13.49 0.64
N ILE A 250 -19.70 14.44 1.56
CA ILE A 250 -19.18 14.25 2.91
C ILE A 250 -20.33 14.46 3.87
N ALA A 251 -20.81 13.41 4.50
CA ALA A 251 -21.94 13.45 5.42
C ALA A 251 -21.67 12.61 6.67
N GLU A 252 -22.49 12.76 7.73
CA GLU A 252 -22.39 11.87 8.90
C GLU A 252 -22.41 10.39 8.47
N ASP A 253 -23.35 10.04 7.60
CA ASP A 253 -23.42 8.76 6.89
C ASP A 253 -24.26 8.92 5.61
N VAL A 254 -24.09 8.03 4.64
CA VAL A 254 -24.97 7.91 3.48
C VAL A 254 -25.43 6.46 3.41
N GLU A 255 -26.72 6.22 3.58
CA GLU A 255 -27.27 4.88 3.74
C GLU A 255 -28.59 4.70 2.98
N GLY A 256 -29.13 3.47 2.98
CA GLY A 256 -30.45 3.16 2.45
C GLY A 256 -30.64 3.48 0.97
N GLU A 257 -31.76 4.14 0.64
CA GLU A 257 -32.14 4.49 -0.73
C GLU A 257 -31.13 5.44 -1.39
N ALA A 258 -30.60 6.41 -0.63
CA ALA A 258 -29.65 7.37 -1.14
C ALA A 258 -28.36 6.69 -1.62
N LEU A 259 -27.76 5.83 -0.80
CA LEU A 259 -26.56 5.09 -1.16
C LEU A 259 -26.79 4.18 -2.37
N ALA A 260 -27.88 3.40 -2.36
CA ALA A 260 -28.18 2.50 -3.47
C ALA A 260 -28.35 3.25 -4.79
N THR A 261 -29.02 4.39 -4.79
CA THR A 261 -29.24 5.20 -5.98
C THR A 261 -27.95 5.84 -6.49
N LEU A 262 -27.10 6.35 -5.60
CA LEU A 262 -25.78 6.90 -5.97
C LEU A 262 -24.91 5.83 -6.64
N VAL A 263 -24.83 4.63 -6.06
CA VAL A 263 -24.09 3.50 -6.59
C VAL A 263 -24.61 3.09 -7.98
N VAL A 264 -25.93 2.92 -8.13
CA VAL A 264 -26.51 2.53 -9.42
C VAL A 264 -26.25 3.56 -10.51
N ASN A 265 -26.38 4.85 -10.21
CA ASN A 265 -26.13 5.91 -11.20
C ASN A 265 -24.64 6.05 -11.52
N LYS A 266 -23.74 5.82 -10.56
CA LYS A 266 -22.29 5.75 -10.83
C LYS A 266 -21.95 4.56 -11.74
N LEU A 267 -22.48 3.37 -11.47
CA LEU A 267 -22.26 2.19 -12.31
C LEU A 267 -22.82 2.34 -13.72
N ARG A 268 -23.91 3.07 -13.88
CA ARG A 268 -24.49 3.42 -15.20
C ARG A 268 -23.70 4.53 -15.92
N GLY A 269 -22.74 5.16 -15.26
CA GLY A 269 -21.99 6.29 -15.83
C GLY A 269 -22.78 7.60 -15.94
N THR A 270 -23.98 7.68 -15.35
CA THR A 270 -24.81 8.90 -15.35
C THR A 270 -24.35 9.93 -14.33
N LEU A 271 -23.70 9.49 -13.24
CA LEU A 271 -23.10 10.34 -12.23
C LEU A 271 -21.67 9.92 -11.96
N LYS A 272 -20.77 10.91 -11.82
CA LYS A 272 -19.43 10.74 -11.27
C LYS A 272 -19.49 11.15 -9.81
N VAL A 273 -19.67 10.21 -8.90
CA VAL A 273 -19.91 10.50 -7.49
C VAL A 273 -19.15 9.55 -6.58
N CYS A 274 -18.68 10.07 -5.45
CA CYS A 274 -18.19 9.31 -4.33
C CYS A 274 -18.82 9.85 -3.04
N ALA A 275 -19.11 8.98 -2.08
CA ALA A 275 -19.63 9.35 -0.78
C ALA A 275 -18.71 8.81 0.32
N VAL A 276 -18.40 9.67 1.30
CA VAL A 276 -17.55 9.37 2.44
C VAL A 276 -18.23 9.83 3.74
N LYS A 277 -17.85 9.19 4.85
CA LYS A 277 -18.28 9.66 6.17
C LYS A 277 -17.50 10.88 6.60
N ALA A 278 -18.16 11.82 7.24
CA ALA A 278 -17.50 12.98 7.82
C ALA A 278 -16.54 12.55 8.95
N PRO A 279 -15.36 13.18 9.04
CA PRO A 279 -14.39 12.88 10.09
C PRO A 279 -14.85 13.41 11.46
N GLY A 280 -14.49 12.69 12.53
CA GLY A 280 -14.82 13.05 13.90
C GLY A 280 -16.24 12.68 14.32
N PHE A 281 -16.62 13.08 15.54
CA PHE A 281 -17.92 12.84 16.15
C PHE A 281 -18.42 14.09 16.88
N GLY A 282 -19.75 14.28 16.95
CA GLY A 282 -20.36 15.41 17.67
C GLY A 282 -19.85 16.78 17.18
N ASP A 283 -19.50 17.66 18.11
CA ASP A 283 -19.05 19.02 17.79
C ASP A 283 -17.73 19.05 17.01
N ARG A 284 -16.86 18.05 17.19
CA ARG A 284 -15.64 17.92 16.37
C ARG A 284 -15.99 17.67 14.91
N ARG A 285 -16.97 16.80 14.62
CA ARG A 285 -17.40 16.57 13.24
C ARG A 285 -17.89 17.86 12.59
N LYS A 286 -18.70 18.66 13.33
CA LYS A 286 -19.15 19.99 12.85
C LYS A 286 -17.96 20.89 12.54
N ALA A 287 -16.98 20.95 13.45
CA ALA A 287 -15.80 21.78 13.28
C ALA A 287 -14.92 21.34 12.10
N MET A 288 -14.74 20.01 11.90
CA MET A 288 -13.97 19.48 10.77
C MET A 288 -14.69 19.67 9.43
N LEU A 289 -16.01 19.50 9.39
CA LEU A 289 -16.80 19.83 8.18
C LEU A 289 -16.66 21.31 7.81
N GLN A 290 -16.64 22.20 8.81
CA GLN A 290 -16.43 23.62 8.58
C GLN A 290 -15.02 23.92 8.06
N ASP A 291 -13.99 23.23 8.58
CA ASP A 291 -12.62 23.35 8.07
C ASP A 291 -12.53 22.93 6.59
N ILE A 292 -13.18 21.81 6.24
CA ILE A 292 -13.25 21.31 4.85
C ILE A 292 -14.02 22.29 3.96
N ALA A 293 -15.15 22.82 4.41
CA ALA A 293 -15.95 23.77 3.66
C ALA A 293 -15.15 25.07 3.37
N ILE A 294 -14.45 25.61 4.37
CA ILE A 294 -13.59 26.79 4.20
C ILE A 294 -12.44 26.51 3.22
N LEU A 295 -11.78 25.34 3.35
CA LEU A 295 -10.69 24.92 2.46
C LEU A 295 -11.13 24.83 1.01
N THR A 296 -12.37 24.43 0.78
CA THR A 296 -12.92 24.17 -0.57
C THR A 296 -13.78 25.31 -1.12
N GLY A 297 -13.96 26.37 -0.31
CA GLY A 297 -14.74 27.56 -0.69
C GLY A 297 -16.25 27.33 -0.71
N GLY A 298 -16.74 26.30 -0.03
CA GLY A 298 -18.17 26.00 0.15
C GLY A 298 -18.68 26.34 1.54
N GLN A 299 -19.87 25.85 1.86
CA GLN A 299 -20.43 25.95 3.20
C GLN A 299 -20.94 24.61 3.71
N VAL A 300 -21.07 24.48 5.02
CA VAL A 300 -21.67 23.29 5.65
C VAL A 300 -23.19 23.39 5.56
N VAL A 301 -23.80 22.38 4.98
CA VAL A 301 -25.25 22.25 4.94
C VAL A 301 -25.74 21.70 6.28
N SER A 302 -26.33 22.56 7.09
CA SER A 302 -26.83 22.26 8.43
C SER A 302 -28.16 22.95 8.66
N GLU A 303 -29.11 22.23 9.21
CA GLU A 303 -30.39 22.80 9.62
C GLU A 303 -30.26 23.81 10.75
N ASP A 304 -29.24 23.65 11.60
CA ASP A 304 -28.93 24.59 12.68
C ASP A 304 -28.50 25.96 12.10
N LEU A 305 -27.96 25.97 10.88
CA LEU A 305 -27.62 27.17 10.11
C LEU A 305 -28.75 27.63 9.18
N GLY A 306 -29.89 26.97 9.22
CA GLY A 306 -31.06 27.29 8.38
C GLY A 306 -30.99 26.78 6.94
N VAL A 307 -29.97 25.97 6.59
CA VAL A 307 -29.79 25.43 5.24
C VAL A 307 -30.27 23.96 5.21
N LYS A 308 -31.34 23.72 4.46
CA LYS A 308 -31.84 22.35 4.22
C LYS A 308 -31.21 21.76 2.96
N LEU A 309 -30.96 20.45 2.97
CA LEU A 309 -30.33 19.73 1.87
C LEU A 309 -31.08 19.88 0.53
N GLU A 310 -32.42 19.91 0.58
CA GLU A 310 -33.32 20.09 -0.59
C GLU A 310 -33.16 21.47 -1.28
N ASN A 311 -32.63 22.47 -0.57
CA ASN A 311 -32.47 23.85 -1.04
C ASN A 311 -31.02 24.19 -1.42
N VAL A 312 -30.12 23.22 -1.40
CA VAL A 312 -28.70 23.41 -1.73
C VAL A 312 -28.54 23.73 -3.20
N SER A 313 -27.76 24.76 -3.49
CA SER A 313 -27.37 25.19 -4.82
C SER A 313 -25.89 24.90 -5.09
N LEU A 314 -25.45 25.05 -6.34
CA LEU A 314 -24.03 24.90 -6.71
C LEU A 314 -23.12 25.89 -5.99
N ASN A 315 -23.64 27.09 -5.63
CA ASN A 315 -22.86 28.11 -4.92
C ASN A 315 -22.58 27.74 -3.45
N ASP A 316 -23.31 26.78 -2.91
CA ASP A 316 -23.15 26.30 -1.54
C ASP A 316 -22.13 25.19 -1.46
N LEU A 317 -21.81 24.59 -2.61
CA LEU A 317 -20.81 23.52 -2.71
C LEU A 317 -19.39 24.08 -2.69
N GLY A 318 -18.50 23.38 -2.01
CA GLY A 318 -17.07 23.55 -2.22
C GLY A 318 -16.61 22.96 -3.54
N SER A 319 -15.38 23.26 -3.92
CA SER A 319 -14.72 22.62 -5.06
C SER A 319 -13.25 22.41 -4.81
N ALA A 320 -12.69 21.42 -5.50
CA ALA A 320 -11.27 21.13 -5.50
C ALA A 320 -10.85 20.62 -6.88
N LYS A 321 -9.61 20.85 -7.22
CA LYS A 321 -9.06 20.39 -8.49
C LYS A 321 -8.99 18.88 -8.58
N ARG A 322 -8.68 18.24 -7.45
CA ARG A 322 -8.63 16.78 -7.37
C ARG A 322 -9.05 16.30 -5.98
N VAL A 323 -9.77 15.17 -5.95
CA VAL A 323 -10.07 14.43 -4.74
C VAL A 323 -9.70 12.96 -4.97
N VAL A 324 -8.96 12.38 -4.03
CA VAL A 324 -8.61 10.95 -4.03
C VAL A 324 -9.18 10.32 -2.78
N VAL A 325 -9.95 9.25 -2.95
CA VAL A 325 -10.58 8.52 -1.86
C VAL A 325 -10.17 7.06 -1.94
N ASP A 326 -9.44 6.58 -0.96
CA ASP A 326 -9.16 5.16 -0.77
C ASP A 326 -10.12 4.51 0.25
N LYS A 327 -9.85 3.30 0.69
CA LYS A 327 -10.69 2.60 1.68
C LYS A 327 -10.65 3.23 3.08
N ASP A 328 -9.60 3.96 3.41
CA ASP A 328 -9.33 4.48 4.75
C ASP A 328 -9.32 6.00 4.80
N ASN A 329 -8.94 6.68 3.71
CA ASN A 329 -8.66 8.11 3.67
C ASN A 329 -9.37 8.84 2.54
N THR A 330 -9.55 10.15 2.74
CA THR A 330 -9.96 11.11 1.70
C THR A 330 -8.96 12.24 1.66
N THR A 331 -8.35 12.48 0.49
CA THR A 331 -7.39 13.56 0.23
C THR A 331 -8.01 14.58 -0.72
N ILE A 332 -8.07 15.83 -0.29
CA ILE A 332 -8.52 16.97 -1.09
C ILE A 332 -7.27 17.76 -1.50
N VAL A 333 -7.08 17.98 -2.79
CA VAL A 333 -5.92 18.67 -3.38
C VAL A 333 -6.39 19.89 -4.13
N ASP A 334 -5.74 21.01 -3.88
CA ASP A 334 -6.01 22.31 -4.52
C ASP A 334 -7.48 22.73 -4.36
N GLY A 335 -7.89 22.91 -3.08
CA GLY A 335 -9.22 23.40 -2.72
C GLY A 335 -9.40 24.86 -3.12
N ALA A 336 -10.61 25.24 -3.54
CA ALA A 336 -10.93 26.58 -4.06
C ALA A 336 -11.20 27.62 -2.96
N GLY A 337 -10.91 27.33 -1.70
CA GLY A 337 -11.06 28.27 -0.59
C GLY A 337 -10.11 29.47 -0.72
N SER A 338 -10.55 30.65 -0.28
CA SER A 338 -9.67 31.81 -0.30
C SER A 338 -8.61 31.72 0.80
N LYS A 339 -7.40 32.16 0.52
CA LYS A 339 -6.29 32.16 1.49
C LYS A 339 -6.66 32.96 2.75
N GLU A 340 -7.37 34.09 2.59
CA GLU A 340 -7.81 34.94 3.69
C GLU A 340 -8.77 34.18 4.64
N ALA A 341 -9.70 33.36 4.09
CA ALA A 341 -10.64 32.58 4.88
C ALA A 341 -9.92 31.45 5.63
N ILE A 342 -8.97 30.77 4.96
CA ILE A 342 -8.14 29.71 5.56
C ILE A 342 -7.27 30.28 6.68
N GLU A 343 -6.58 31.40 6.46
CA GLU A 343 -5.77 32.07 7.48
C GLU A 343 -6.60 32.56 8.67
N ALA A 344 -7.80 33.11 8.43
CA ALA A 344 -8.71 33.50 9.50
C ALA A 344 -9.12 32.29 10.35
N ARG A 345 -9.38 31.11 9.69
CA ARG A 345 -9.70 29.87 10.40
C ARG A 345 -8.52 29.34 11.21
N VAL A 346 -7.33 29.39 10.66
CA VAL A 346 -6.08 29.03 11.35
C VAL A 346 -5.89 29.90 12.60
N LYS A 347 -6.11 31.21 12.53
CA LYS A 347 -6.05 32.11 13.69
C LYS A 347 -7.07 31.72 14.76
N GLN A 348 -8.32 31.41 14.38
CA GLN A 348 -9.35 30.95 15.32
C GLN A 348 -8.92 29.67 16.07
N ILE A 349 -8.38 28.69 15.35
CA ILE A 349 -7.94 27.44 15.99
C ILE A 349 -6.77 27.68 16.94
N ARG A 350 -5.83 28.58 16.59
CA ARG A 350 -4.72 28.96 17.49
C ARG A 350 -5.21 29.58 18.80
N VAL A 351 -6.18 30.47 18.72
CA VAL A 351 -6.80 31.06 19.93
C VAL A 351 -7.45 29.95 20.78
N GLN A 352 -8.19 29.03 20.15
CA GLN A 352 -8.80 27.89 20.88
C GLN A 352 -7.75 27.00 21.56
N ILE A 353 -6.56 26.80 20.94
CA ILE A 353 -5.45 26.05 21.53
C ILE A 353 -4.91 26.75 22.79
N GLU A 354 -4.84 28.08 22.77
CA GLU A 354 -4.38 28.89 23.91
C GLU A 354 -5.39 28.94 25.04
N GLU A 355 -6.68 28.98 24.72
CA GLU A 355 -7.77 29.10 25.71
C GLU A 355 -8.16 27.76 26.36
N THR A 356 -7.93 26.63 25.69
CA THR A 356 -8.33 25.32 26.22
C THR A 356 -7.50 24.90 27.43
N THR A 357 -8.17 24.43 28.47
CA THR A 357 -7.56 23.87 29.69
C THR A 357 -7.40 22.34 29.60
N SER A 358 -8.00 21.68 28.61
CA SER A 358 -7.94 20.25 28.39
C SER A 358 -6.76 19.88 27.49
N ASP A 359 -5.84 19.06 27.96
CA ASP A 359 -4.69 18.60 27.18
C ASP A 359 -5.14 17.77 25.97
N TYR A 360 -6.21 16.97 26.14
CA TYR A 360 -6.79 16.19 25.05
C TYR A 360 -7.41 17.10 23.96
N ASP A 361 -8.16 18.15 24.35
CA ASP A 361 -8.72 19.07 23.36
C ASP A 361 -7.63 19.89 22.68
N ARG A 362 -6.59 20.25 23.42
CA ARG A 362 -5.40 20.92 22.86
C ARG A 362 -4.74 20.08 21.79
N GLU A 363 -4.50 18.78 22.06
CA GLU A 363 -3.94 17.85 21.08
C GLU A 363 -4.81 17.77 19.81
N LYS A 364 -6.12 17.64 19.95
CA LYS A 364 -7.05 17.56 18.82
C LYS A 364 -7.17 18.86 18.03
N LEU A 365 -7.05 19.98 18.67
CA LEU A 365 -6.98 21.28 17.98
C LEU A 365 -5.66 21.44 17.23
N GLN A 366 -4.54 20.96 17.78
CA GLN A 366 -3.24 20.93 17.11
C GLN A 366 -3.26 20.05 15.87
N GLU A 367 -3.87 18.85 15.92
CA GLU A 367 -4.07 17.99 14.76
C GLU A 367 -4.85 18.70 13.65
N ARG A 368 -5.95 19.39 14.00
CA ARG A 368 -6.74 20.15 13.03
C ARG A 368 -5.95 21.31 12.41
N LEU A 369 -5.19 22.02 13.25
CA LEU A 369 -4.33 23.11 12.80
C LEU A 369 -3.27 22.59 11.81
N ALA A 370 -2.61 21.48 12.13
CA ALA A 370 -1.60 20.87 11.28
C ALA A 370 -2.17 20.49 9.90
N LYS A 371 -3.38 19.92 9.86
CA LYS A 371 -4.07 19.55 8.61
C LYS A 371 -4.41 20.76 7.73
N LEU A 372 -4.74 21.91 8.31
CA LEU A 372 -5.06 23.13 7.56
C LEU A 372 -3.81 23.89 7.11
N VAL A 373 -2.76 23.93 7.95
CA VAL A 373 -1.55 24.73 7.67
C VAL A 373 -0.58 24.01 6.76
N GLY A 374 -0.52 22.65 6.85
CA GLY A 374 0.45 21.84 6.11
C GLY A 374 0.24 21.83 4.59
N GLY A 375 -0.99 22.03 4.12
CA GLY A 375 -1.32 21.89 2.71
C GLY A 375 -1.06 20.47 2.19
N VAL A 376 -0.98 20.33 0.88
CA VAL A 376 -0.62 19.09 0.18
C VAL A 376 0.57 19.35 -0.74
N ALA A 377 1.65 18.59 -0.55
CA ALA A 377 2.75 18.58 -1.51
C ALA A 377 2.38 17.67 -2.68
N VAL A 378 2.45 18.18 -3.90
CA VAL A 378 2.15 17.46 -5.13
C VAL A 378 3.44 17.26 -5.91
N ILE A 379 3.90 16.00 -5.98
CA ILE A 379 5.03 15.61 -6.84
C ILE A 379 4.45 15.26 -8.21
N ARG A 380 4.71 16.10 -9.22
CA ARG A 380 4.31 15.81 -10.61
C ARG A 380 5.46 15.17 -11.34
N VAL A 381 5.26 13.90 -11.69
CA VAL A 381 6.28 13.08 -12.34
C VAL A 381 6.25 13.31 -13.84
N GLY A 382 7.38 13.73 -14.41
CA GLY A 382 7.55 13.94 -15.85
C GLY A 382 8.38 12.83 -16.50
N ALA A 383 8.02 12.46 -17.73
CA ALA A 383 8.76 11.53 -18.56
C ALA A 383 8.50 11.73 -20.06
N ALA A 384 9.33 11.11 -20.92
CA ALA A 384 9.22 11.25 -22.36
C ALA A 384 8.11 10.36 -22.98
N THR A 385 7.79 9.24 -22.33
CA THR A 385 6.78 8.28 -22.79
C THR A 385 5.81 7.91 -21.67
N GLU A 386 4.62 7.47 -22.02
CA GLU A 386 3.59 7.03 -21.05
C GLU A 386 4.08 5.83 -20.21
N THR A 387 4.79 4.89 -20.84
CA THR A 387 5.35 3.71 -20.15
C THR A 387 6.39 4.12 -19.12
N GLU A 388 7.31 5.02 -19.47
CA GLU A 388 8.31 5.57 -18.56
C GLU A 388 7.65 6.39 -17.43
N MET A 389 6.62 7.16 -17.75
CA MET A 389 5.84 7.94 -16.79
C MET A 389 5.25 7.06 -15.70
N LYS A 390 4.58 5.97 -16.09
CA LYS A 390 3.95 5.03 -15.16
C LYS A 390 4.99 4.33 -14.27
N GLU A 391 6.12 3.91 -14.86
CA GLU A 391 7.21 3.29 -14.11
C GLU A 391 7.81 4.26 -13.11
N LYS A 392 8.14 5.48 -13.54
CA LYS A 392 8.73 6.50 -12.68
C LYS A 392 7.78 6.94 -11.57
N LYS A 393 6.47 7.05 -11.87
CA LYS A 393 5.44 7.36 -10.86
C LYS A 393 5.36 6.27 -9.79
N ALA A 394 5.30 5.00 -10.17
CA ALA A 394 5.29 3.89 -9.23
C ALA A 394 6.54 3.92 -8.33
N ARG A 395 7.70 4.15 -8.89
CA ARG A 395 8.97 4.27 -8.15
C ARG A 395 8.97 5.44 -7.16
N VAL A 396 8.38 6.58 -7.52
CA VAL A 396 8.22 7.73 -6.60
C VAL A 396 7.24 7.38 -5.47
N GLU A 397 6.13 6.69 -5.77
CA GLU A 397 5.15 6.24 -4.78
C GLU A 397 5.78 5.26 -3.78
N ASP A 398 6.56 4.27 -4.24
CA ASP A 398 7.28 3.32 -3.38
C ASP A 398 8.28 4.04 -2.49
N ALA A 399 9.08 4.95 -3.05
CA ALA A 399 10.06 5.73 -2.31
C ALA A 399 9.40 6.63 -1.25
N LEU A 400 8.24 7.22 -1.55
CA LEU A 400 7.46 8.00 -0.60
C LEU A 400 6.96 7.14 0.57
N ASN A 401 6.42 5.96 0.27
CA ASN A 401 5.92 5.03 1.28
C ASN A 401 7.05 4.52 2.19
N ALA A 402 8.20 4.14 1.61
CA ALA A 402 9.39 3.74 2.36
C ALA A 402 9.89 4.87 3.27
N THR A 403 9.88 6.11 2.78
CA THR A 403 10.30 7.28 3.54
C THR A 403 9.36 7.55 4.71
N ARG A 404 8.04 7.45 4.53
CA ARG A 404 7.06 7.53 5.62
C ARG A 404 7.29 6.43 6.66
N ALA A 405 7.49 5.19 6.22
CA ALA A 405 7.78 4.06 7.10
C ALA A 405 9.06 4.29 7.93
N ALA A 406 10.08 4.91 7.35
CA ALA A 406 11.31 5.28 8.05
C ALA A 406 11.13 6.38 9.09
N VAL A 407 10.26 7.36 8.81
CA VAL A 407 9.91 8.42 9.78
C VAL A 407 9.12 7.84 10.96
N GLU A 408 8.25 6.86 10.72
CA GLU A 408 7.41 6.24 11.75
C GLU A 408 8.19 5.33 12.70
N GLU A 409 9.00 4.40 12.18
CA GLU A 409 9.67 3.36 13.00
C GLU A 409 11.21 3.43 12.96
N GLY A 410 11.79 4.41 12.27
CA GLY A 410 13.24 4.52 12.12
C GLY A 410 13.81 3.63 11.02
N ILE A 411 15.14 3.53 11.00
CA ILE A 411 15.93 2.85 9.99
C ILE A 411 16.84 1.78 10.58
N VAL A 412 17.15 0.77 9.78
CA VAL A 412 18.12 -0.29 10.06
C VAL A 412 19.12 -0.41 8.91
N PRO A 413 20.25 -1.12 9.07
CA PRO A 413 21.15 -1.42 7.95
C PRO A 413 20.38 -2.17 6.85
N GLY A 414 20.50 -1.67 5.61
CA GLY A 414 19.83 -2.25 4.45
C GLY A 414 20.52 -3.50 3.89
N GLY A 415 20.16 -3.86 2.66
CA GLY A 415 20.80 -4.96 1.94
C GLY A 415 20.60 -6.35 2.57
N GLY A 416 19.58 -6.54 3.39
CA GLY A 416 19.31 -7.78 4.10
C GLY A 416 20.16 -7.99 5.36
N VAL A 417 21.06 -7.04 5.71
CA VAL A 417 21.96 -7.15 6.86
C VAL A 417 21.19 -7.15 8.18
N ALA A 418 20.19 -6.30 8.34
CA ALA A 418 19.38 -6.24 9.56
C ALA A 418 18.75 -7.58 9.89
N LEU A 419 18.18 -8.28 8.90
CA LEU A 419 17.61 -9.63 9.07
C LEU A 419 18.68 -10.64 9.47
N LEU A 420 19.86 -10.61 8.83
CA LEU A 420 20.97 -11.49 9.19
C LEU A 420 21.44 -11.26 10.63
N ARG A 421 21.50 -10.02 11.11
CA ARG A 421 21.88 -9.69 12.49
C ARG A 421 20.86 -10.20 13.52
N CYS A 422 19.58 -10.34 13.16
CA CYS A 422 18.57 -10.93 14.04
C CYS A 422 18.86 -12.40 14.39
N GLN A 423 19.67 -13.12 13.59
CA GLN A 423 20.05 -14.50 13.90
C GLN A 423 20.72 -14.63 15.28
N LYS A 424 21.54 -13.66 15.67
CA LYS A 424 22.19 -13.65 16.98
C LYS A 424 21.19 -13.60 18.15
N ALA A 425 20.10 -12.85 17.99
CA ALA A 425 19.06 -12.79 19.02
C ALA A 425 18.26 -14.11 19.12
N LEU A 426 18.21 -14.90 18.05
CA LEU A 426 17.58 -16.22 18.05
C LEU A 426 18.41 -17.29 18.77
N GLU A 427 19.72 -17.13 18.91
CA GLU A 427 20.58 -18.07 19.65
C GLU A 427 20.22 -18.13 21.14
N ASP A 428 19.72 -17.00 21.68
CA ASP A 428 19.31 -16.90 23.08
C ASP A 428 17.91 -17.50 23.34
N LEU A 429 17.14 -17.77 22.29
CA LEU A 429 15.78 -18.30 22.39
C LEU A 429 15.79 -19.83 22.55
N LYS A 430 15.58 -20.27 23.79
CA LYS A 430 15.49 -21.70 24.10
C LYS A 430 14.05 -22.18 23.90
N LEU A 431 13.84 -23.06 22.92
CA LEU A 431 12.57 -23.72 22.66
C LEU A 431 12.71 -25.23 22.90
N ASP A 432 11.66 -25.85 23.45
CA ASP A 432 11.62 -27.27 23.74
C ASP A 432 10.95 -28.07 22.61
N GLY A 433 11.27 -29.37 22.56
CA GLY A 433 10.66 -30.31 21.63
C GLY A 433 10.87 -29.94 20.16
N GLU A 434 9.78 -30.05 19.35
CA GLU A 434 9.85 -29.78 17.92
C GLU A 434 9.75 -28.29 17.57
N GLU A 435 9.39 -27.41 18.50
CA GLU A 435 9.36 -25.96 18.27
C GLU A 435 10.74 -25.39 17.92
N LYS A 436 11.83 -26.03 18.39
CA LYS A 436 13.20 -25.65 18.04
C LYS A 436 13.47 -25.71 16.52
N PHE A 437 12.82 -26.63 15.81
CA PHE A 437 12.95 -26.71 14.35
C PHE A 437 12.25 -25.54 13.65
N GLY A 438 11.16 -25.00 14.24
CA GLY A 438 10.53 -23.77 13.76
C GLY A 438 11.45 -22.56 13.87
N LEU A 439 12.23 -22.47 14.96
CA LEU A 439 13.28 -21.47 15.10
C LEU A 439 14.37 -21.62 14.04
N ASP A 440 14.84 -22.86 13.78
CA ASP A 440 15.86 -23.13 12.78
C ASP A 440 15.39 -22.76 11.35
N ILE A 441 14.10 -22.96 11.03
CA ILE A 441 13.49 -22.52 9.78
C ILE A 441 13.65 -21.01 9.62
N VAL A 442 13.23 -20.23 10.63
CA VAL A 442 13.32 -18.76 10.57
C VAL A 442 14.77 -18.32 10.49
N ARG A 443 15.66 -18.88 11.31
CA ARG A 443 17.09 -18.55 11.30
C ARG A 443 17.69 -18.67 9.90
N ARG A 444 17.39 -19.76 9.16
CA ARG A 444 17.85 -19.95 7.78
C ARG A 444 17.19 -18.97 6.80
N ALA A 445 15.89 -18.74 6.97
CA ALA A 445 15.15 -17.84 6.08
C ALA A 445 15.64 -16.38 6.15
N LEU A 446 16.15 -15.94 7.30
CA LEU A 446 16.71 -14.57 7.47
C LEU A 446 17.94 -14.29 6.60
N GLU A 447 18.59 -15.32 6.02
CA GLU A 447 19.70 -15.16 5.08
C GLU A 447 19.23 -14.91 3.65
N ALA A 448 18.03 -15.34 3.32
CA ALA A 448 17.57 -15.43 1.93
C ALA A 448 17.55 -14.06 1.20
N PRO A 449 17.15 -12.94 1.80
CA PRO A 449 17.18 -11.64 1.11
C PRO A 449 18.60 -11.19 0.74
N LEU A 450 19.56 -11.27 1.67
CA LEU A 450 20.95 -10.91 1.39
C LEU A 450 21.56 -11.83 0.31
N ARG A 451 21.29 -13.13 0.40
CA ARG A 451 21.71 -14.12 -0.60
C ARG A 451 21.22 -13.75 -1.98
N GLN A 452 19.92 -13.45 -2.10
CA GLN A 452 19.31 -13.09 -3.39
C GLN A 452 19.85 -11.77 -3.95
N ILE A 453 20.13 -10.77 -3.11
CA ILE A 453 20.76 -9.51 -3.54
C ILE A 453 22.14 -9.78 -4.12
N ALA A 454 22.93 -10.64 -3.47
CA ALA A 454 24.26 -11.02 -3.94
C ALA A 454 24.20 -11.83 -5.25
N ASP A 455 23.28 -12.79 -5.34
CA ASP A 455 23.09 -13.60 -6.55
C ASP A 455 22.66 -12.73 -7.75
N ASN A 456 21.77 -11.76 -7.55
CA ASN A 456 21.36 -10.80 -8.58
C ASN A 456 22.51 -9.88 -9.02
N ALA A 457 23.48 -9.64 -8.12
CA ALA A 457 24.69 -8.89 -8.42
C ALA A 457 25.79 -9.73 -9.09
N GLY A 458 25.56 -11.04 -9.30
CA GLY A 458 26.52 -11.95 -9.93
C GLY A 458 27.58 -12.53 -8.98
N HIS A 459 27.36 -12.41 -7.66
CA HIS A 459 28.21 -12.99 -6.63
C HIS A 459 27.59 -14.25 -6.04
N GLU A 460 28.43 -15.17 -5.55
CA GLU A 460 27.97 -16.37 -4.82
C GLU A 460 27.36 -15.97 -3.48
N GLY A 461 26.02 -16.04 -3.36
CA GLY A 461 25.28 -15.55 -2.19
C GLY A 461 25.69 -16.20 -0.88
N SER A 462 26.07 -17.49 -0.88
CA SER A 462 26.56 -18.20 0.31
C SER A 462 27.84 -17.59 0.86
N VAL A 463 28.78 -17.24 -0.02
CA VAL A 463 30.06 -16.63 0.36
C VAL A 463 29.85 -15.23 0.93
N VAL A 464 28.95 -14.45 0.30
CA VAL A 464 28.60 -13.10 0.77
C VAL A 464 27.95 -13.16 2.15
N VAL A 465 26.97 -14.04 2.35
CA VAL A 465 26.30 -14.23 3.64
C VAL A 465 27.30 -14.58 4.74
N GLU A 466 28.20 -15.52 4.49
CA GLU A 466 29.20 -15.94 5.50
C GLU A 466 30.14 -14.80 5.87
N LYS A 467 30.62 -14.04 4.89
CA LYS A 467 31.49 -12.88 5.12
C LYS A 467 30.79 -11.76 5.88
N VAL A 468 29.53 -11.48 5.57
CA VAL A 468 28.72 -10.48 6.30
C VAL A 468 28.42 -10.97 7.71
N ARG A 469 28.12 -12.27 7.91
CA ARG A 469 27.88 -12.89 9.22
C ARG A 469 29.10 -12.74 10.15
N ALA A 470 30.29 -12.90 9.63
CA ALA A 470 31.53 -12.74 10.39
C ALA A 470 31.79 -11.30 10.85
N GLY A 471 31.15 -10.30 10.23
CA GLY A 471 31.21 -8.90 10.63
C GLY A 471 30.16 -8.53 11.67
N GLU A 472 30.27 -7.33 12.23
CA GLU A 472 29.38 -6.81 13.27
C GLU A 472 28.65 -5.53 12.82
N GLY A 473 27.55 -5.23 13.53
CA GLY A 473 26.77 -3.99 13.34
C GLY A 473 26.31 -3.79 11.90
N PRO A 474 26.50 -2.58 11.33
CA PRO A 474 26.06 -2.24 9.97
C PRO A 474 26.99 -2.73 8.85
N PHE A 475 28.09 -3.47 9.16
CA PHE A 475 28.98 -4.04 8.16
C PHE A 475 28.19 -5.00 7.24
N GLY A 476 28.25 -4.75 5.93
CA GLY A 476 27.50 -5.52 4.93
C GLY A 476 28.10 -5.44 3.54
N PHE A 477 27.42 -6.08 2.58
CA PHE A 477 27.77 -6.07 1.18
C PHE A 477 26.94 -5.02 0.43
N ASN A 478 27.62 -3.97 -0.06
CA ASN A 478 27.01 -3.00 -0.97
C ASN A 478 27.03 -3.58 -2.39
N ALA A 479 25.89 -4.12 -2.82
CA ALA A 479 25.77 -4.81 -4.10
C ALA A 479 25.88 -3.86 -5.31
N GLU A 480 25.66 -2.57 -5.14
CA GLU A 480 25.85 -1.59 -6.22
C GLU A 480 27.33 -1.36 -6.53
N LYS A 481 28.12 -1.13 -5.46
CA LYS A 481 29.57 -0.89 -5.57
C LYS A 481 30.39 -2.17 -5.54
N GLU A 482 29.77 -3.30 -5.20
CA GLU A 482 30.41 -4.62 -5.06
C GLU A 482 31.53 -4.63 -3.99
N VAL A 483 31.34 -3.88 -2.90
CA VAL A 483 32.29 -3.75 -1.79
C VAL A 483 31.65 -4.08 -0.46
N TYR A 484 32.48 -4.42 0.53
CA TYR A 484 32.06 -4.60 1.91
C TYR A 484 32.40 -3.36 2.72
N GLU A 485 31.39 -2.74 3.31
CA GLU A 485 31.53 -1.48 4.03
C GLU A 485 30.44 -1.32 5.11
N ASP A 486 30.50 -0.24 5.89
CA ASP A 486 29.41 0.17 6.78
C ASP A 486 28.24 0.69 5.94
N LEU A 487 27.15 -0.08 5.89
CA LEU A 487 26.00 0.23 5.03
C LEU A 487 25.22 1.46 5.50
N ILE A 488 25.17 1.74 6.81
CA ILE A 488 24.55 2.97 7.31
C ILE A 488 25.34 4.19 6.86
N ALA A 489 26.66 4.16 7.01
CA ALA A 489 27.54 5.24 6.56
C ALA A 489 27.50 5.42 5.04
N ALA A 490 27.36 4.32 4.29
CA ALA A 490 27.22 4.31 2.84
C ALA A 490 25.84 4.79 2.35
N GLY A 491 24.85 4.95 3.26
CA GLY A 491 23.48 5.33 2.91
C GLY A 491 22.60 4.16 2.47
N VAL A 492 23.07 2.90 2.57
CA VAL A 492 22.29 1.70 2.26
C VAL A 492 21.50 1.31 3.51
N ILE A 493 20.28 1.81 3.61
CA ILE A 493 19.42 1.73 4.79
C ILE A 493 18.00 1.31 4.40
N ASP A 494 17.36 0.53 5.26
CA ASP A 494 15.97 0.10 5.08
C ASP A 494 15.09 0.64 6.21
N PRO A 495 13.81 0.98 5.95
CA PRO A 495 12.85 1.32 7.00
C PRO A 495 12.57 0.10 7.88
N THR A 496 12.65 0.27 9.20
CA THR A 496 12.39 -0.81 10.17
C THR A 496 11.00 -1.42 9.99
N LYS A 497 10.00 -0.57 9.75
CA LYS A 497 8.61 -0.99 9.49
C LYS A 497 8.51 -1.94 8.30
N VAL A 498 9.18 -1.60 7.19
CA VAL A 498 9.20 -2.42 5.96
C VAL A 498 9.79 -3.80 6.22
N VAL A 499 10.98 -3.86 6.82
CA VAL A 499 11.68 -5.12 7.13
C VAL A 499 10.86 -6.00 8.09
N ARG A 500 10.27 -5.38 9.11
CA ARG A 500 9.44 -6.05 10.10
C ARG A 500 8.19 -6.67 9.49
N PHE A 501 7.42 -5.91 8.71
CA PHE A 501 6.20 -6.42 8.09
C PHE A 501 6.50 -7.45 7.00
N ALA A 502 7.59 -7.31 6.25
CA ALA A 502 8.03 -8.33 5.30
C ALA A 502 8.23 -9.69 6.00
N LEU A 503 8.91 -9.71 7.16
CA LEU A 503 9.12 -10.93 7.93
C LEU A 503 7.82 -11.48 8.55
N GLN A 504 7.00 -10.63 9.15
CA GLN A 504 5.76 -11.05 9.81
C GLN A 504 4.74 -11.61 8.81
N ASN A 505 4.52 -10.93 7.68
CA ASN A 505 3.58 -11.39 6.66
C ASN A 505 4.06 -12.68 5.99
N ALA A 506 5.34 -12.78 5.68
CA ALA A 506 5.95 -13.99 5.15
C ALA A 506 5.75 -15.20 6.07
N ALA A 507 6.05 -15.04 7.35
CA ALA A 507 5.92 -16.11 8.34
C ALA A 507 4.46 -16.49 8.59
N SER A 508 3.54 -15.53 8.62
CA SER A 508 2.11 -15.77 8.79
C SER A 508 1.57 -16.69 7.71
N VAL A 509 1.80 -16.34 6.44
CA VAL A 509 1.29 -17.12 5.32
C VAL A 509 2.04 -18.45 5.16
N ALA A 510 3.36 -18.46 5.27
CA ALA A 510 4.14 -19.69 5.19
C ALA A 510 3.73 -20.70 6.27
N SER A 511 3.44 -20.25 7.50
CA SER A 511 2.93 -21.10 8.57
C SER A 511 1.58 -21.74 8.24
N LEU A 512 0.69 -21.00 7.54
CA LEU A 512 -0.59 -21.56 7.05
C LEU A 512 -0.34 -22.64 5.99
N LEU A 513 0.58 -22.39 5.06
CA LEU A 513 0.95 -23.37 4.04
C LEU A 513 1.49 -24.66 4.67
N LEU A 514 2.36 -24.56 5.67
CA LEU A 514 2.94 -25.72 6.36
C LEU A 514 1.90 -26.57 7.09
N THR A 515 0.84 -25.95 7.60
CA THR A 515 -0.25 -26.65 8.31
C THR A 515 -1.37 -27.12 7.38
N THR A 516 -1.26 -26.88 6.07
CA THR A 516 -2.25 -27.33 5.07
C THR A 516 -2.04 -28.78 4.72
N GLU A 517 -3.12 -29.59 4.80
CA GLU A 517 -3.10 -31.03 4.53
C GLU A 517 -3.94 -31.42 3.31
N ALA A 518 -4.89 -30.59 2.91
CA ALA A 518 -5.77 -30.84 1.78
C ALA A 518 -6.01 -29.57 0.95
N MET A 519 -6.16 -29.75 -0.35
CA MET A 519 -6.53 -28.69 -1.31
C MET A 519 -7.80 -29.09 -2.06
N ILE A 520 -8.73 -28.14 -2.22
CA ILE A 520 -10.02 -28.40 -2.87
C ILE A 520 -10.18 -27.41 -4.03
N ALA A 521 -10.25 -27.90 -5.26
CA ALA A 521 -10.49 -27.11 -6.46
C ALA A 521 -11.73 -27.57 -7.23
N GLU A 522 -12.27 -26.71 -8.07
CA GLU A 522 -13.30 -27.11 -9.03
C GLU A 522 -12.68 -27.92 -10.16
N LYS A 523 -13.30 -29.06 -10.49
CA LYS A 523 -12.90 -29.82 -11.69
C LYS A 523 -13.05 -28.95 -12.93
N PRO A 524 -12.07 -28.99 -13.86
CA PRO A 524 -12.23 -28.37 -15.16
C PRO A 524 -13.52 -28.87 -15.80
N LYS A 525 -14.30 -27.98 -16.38
CA LYS A 525 -15.40 -28.40 -17.25
C LYS A 525 -14.78 -29.02 -18.49
N GLU A 526 -15.09 -30.31 -18.76
CA GLU A 526 -14.76 -30.91 -20.05
C GLU A 526 -15.32 -29.98 -21.16
N LYS A 527 -14.44 -29.45 -22.01
CA LYS A 527 -14.88 -28.81 -23.24
C LYS A 527 -15.64 -29.89 -24.01
N LYS A 528 -16.98 -29.79 -24.05
CA LYS A 528 -17.76 -30.55 -25.03
C LYS A 528 -17.21 -30.14 -26.38
N GLU A 529 -16.53 -31.06 -27.06
CA GLU A 529 -16.23 -30.90 -28.48
C GLU A 529 -17.54 -30.55 -29.16
N SER A 530 -17.58 -29.39 -29.78
CA SER A 530 -18.70 -29.00 -30.63
C SER A 530 -18.78 -30.07 -31.72
N SER A 531 -19.84 -30.87 -31.70
CA SER A 531 -20.16 -31.80 -32.77
C SER A 531 -20.09 -31.04 -34.09
N PRO A 532 -19.39 -31.52 -35.10
CA PRO A 532 -19.37 -30.85 -36.41
C PRO A 532 -20.81 -30.70 -36.88
N THR A 533 -21.21 -29.46 -37.18
CA THR A 533 -22.47 -29.15 -37.83
C THR A 533 -22.50 -29.93 -39.15
N PRO A 534 -23.54 -30.76 -39.44
CA PRO A 534 -23.62 -31.44 -40.71
C PRO A 534 -23.72 -30.38 -41.83
N PRO A 535 -23.10 -30.63 -43.00
CA PRO A 535 -23.19 -29.71 -44.11
C PRO A 535 -24.65 -29.56 -44.51
N MET A 536 -25.12 -28.32 -44.67
CA MET A 536 -26.37 -28.02 -45.33
C MET A 536 -26.21 -28.46 -46.80
N GLU A 537 -26.73 -29.63 -47.11
CA GLU A 537 -27.02 -30.00 -48.50
C GLU A 537 -28.24 -29.22 -48.98
N ASP A 538 -28.07 -28.64 -50.14
CA ASP A 538 -28.98 -27.96 -51.03
C ASP A 538 -30.47 -28.30 -50.84
N MET A 539 -31.28 -27.29 -50.56
CA MET A 539 -32.69 -27.28 -50.93
C MET A 539 -32.93 -26.16 -51.96
N TYR A 540 -33.09 -26.62 -53.21
CA TYR A 540 -33.75 -25.88 -54.28
C TYR A 540 -35.22 -25.67 -53.95
#